data_7d71692b044347e97fac12600832e56c
#
_entry.id   7d71692b044347e97fac12600832e56c
#
_cell.length_a   1.000
_cell.length_b   1.000
_cell.length_c   1.000
_cell.angle_alpha   90.00
_cell.angle_beta   90.00
_cell.angle_gamma   90.00
#
_symmetry.space_group_name_H-M   'P 1'
#
loop_
_entity.id
_entity.type
_entity.pdbx_description
1 polymer ?
#
loop_
_entity_poly.entity_id
_entity_poly.type
_entity_poly.pdbx_seq_one_letter_code
_entity_poly.pdbx_strand_id
1 'polypeptide(L)'
;MKPVNDRISIYTDYSNSPCLFELADYNKIELTKCRRADDTLYNLIKFDNIPNVKPSDFTETNEYKNNIHICYTNLKRMEINYIKMKELNNKKHRKGLQLDGLSYDDRSQAVILNKGVPIISKVNNEDIGIFNNQRFKIKKIDTFYITIEDDFKKLYEIGIPDFQKFFLPGYATTTHSAQGMSIGEPYTIHEWDRMDQRLKYVALSRSRSIEYINIMK
;
A
#
# COMPACT_ATOMS: atom_id res chain seq x y z
N MET A 1 -15.61 11.40 1.48
CA MET A 1 -14.42 11.81 0.68
C MET A 1 -14.69 11.44 -0.78
N LYS A 2 -14.43 12.34 -1.71
CA LYS A 2 -14.62 12.08 -3.15
C LYS A 2 -13.65 11.01 -3.65
N PRO A 3 -14.03 10.20 -4.65
CA PRO A 3 -13.13 9.22 -5.25
C PRO A 3 -11.86 9.86 -5.81
N VAL A 4 -10.74 9.16 -5.72
CA VAL A 4 -9.49 9.56 -6.39
C VAL A 4 -9.70 9.41 -7.89
N ASN A 5 -9.25 10.39 -8.69
CA ASN A 5 -9.43 10.45 -10.17
C ASN A 5 -10.86 10.74 -10.67
N ASP A 6 -11.79 11.12 -9.80
CA ASP A 6 -13.10 11.58 -10.26
C ASP A 6 -13.01 12.99 -10.82
N ARG A 7 -12.97 13.10 -12.16
CA ARG A 7 -12.90 14.38 -12.87
C ARG A 7 -14.23 15.13 -12.87
N ILE A 8 -15.34 14.42 -12.71
CA ILE A 8 -16.70 15.00 -12.81
C ILE A 8 -17.10 15.62 -11.47
N SER A 9 -16.66 15.05 -10.35
CA SER A 9 -17.12 15.44 -9.01
C SER A 9 -16.30 16.55 -8.36
N ILE A 10 -15.34 17.17 -9.06
CA ILE A 10 -14.48 18.24 -8.50
C ILE A 10 -15.31 19.38 -7.88
N TYR A 11 -16.46 19.69 -8.49
CA TYR A 11 -17.33 20.78 -8.08
C TYR A 11 -18.62 20.31 -7.37
N THR A 12 -18.82 19.01 -7.17
CA THR A 12 -20.05 18.48 -6.56
C THR A 12 -19.85 18.29 -5.06
N ASP A 13 -20.61 19.04 -4.28
CA ASP A 13 -20.72 18.81 -2.84
C ASP A 13 -21.80 17.76 -2.57
N TYR A 14 -21.34 16.54 -2.28
CA TYR A 14 -22.22 15.42 -1.95
C TYR A 14 -22.77 15.51 -0.52
N SER A 15 -22.20 16.34 0.35
CA SER A 15 -22.62 16.44 1.75
C SER A 15 -24.04 17.00 1.93
N ASN A 16 -24.52 17.76 0.95
CA ASN A 16 -25.83 18.35 0.92
C ASN A 16 -26.71 17.83 -0.23
N SER A 17 -26.39 16.68 -0.78
CA SER A 17 -27.17 16.07 -1.86
C SER A 17 -28.56 15.64 -1.38
N PRO A 18 -29.65 16.16 -1.93
CA PRO A 18 -31.02 15.73 -1.57
C PRO A 18 -31.19 14.22 -1.74
N CYS A 19 -30.66 13.65 -2.81
CA CYS A 19 -30.74 12.22 -3.09
C CYS A 19 -30.10 11.36 -1.98
N LEU A 20 -28.95 11.78 -1.43
CA LEU A 20 -28.32 11.07 -0.32
C LEU A 20 -29.14 11.19 0.97
N PHE A 21 -29.75 12.34 1.22
CA PHE A 21 -30.63 12.52 2.37
C PHE A 21 -31.91 11.66 2.27
N GLU A 22 -32.52 11.59 1.10
CA GLU A 22 -33.68 10.73 0.84
C GLU A 22 -33.35 9.25 1.03
N LEU A 23 -32.22 8.79 0.46
CA LEU A 23 -31.74 7.39 0.62
C LEU A 23 -31.43 7.02 2.08
N ALA A 24 -31.10 7.99 2.92
CA ALA A 24 -30.81 7.81 4.33
C ALA A 24 -32.00 8.12 5.24
N ASP A 25 -33.23 8.25 4.71
CA ASP A 25 -34.41 8.69 5.46
C ASP A 25 -34.16 9.96 6.29
N TYR A 26 -33.40 10.91 5.72
CA TYR A 26 -32.95 12.15 6.37
C TYR A 26 -32.12 11.97 7.65
N ASN A 27 -31.63 10.74 7.91
CA ASN A 27 -30.72 10.47 9.03
C ASN A 27 -29.29 10.84 8.69
N LYS A 28 -28.65 11.61 9.55
CA LYS A 28 -27.22 11.95 9.47
C LYS A 28 -26.52 11.59 10.77
N ILE A 29 -25.49 10.77 10.68
CA ILE A 29 -24.61 10.48 11.81
C ILE A 29 -23.25 11.13 11.53
N GLU A 30 -22.80 11.99 12.42
CA GLU A 30 -21.49 12.61 12.36
C GLU A 30 -20.54 11.90 13.31
N LEU A 31 -19.46 11.32 12.76
CA LEU A 31 -18.40 10.69 13.55
C LEU A 31 -17.39 11.76 13.98
N THR A 32 -17.38 12.08 15.26
CA THR A 32 -16.54 13.15 15.82
C THR A 32 -15.19 12.68 16.34
N LYS A 33 -15.00 11.37 16.55
CA LYS A 33 -13.76 10.81 17.09
C LYS A 33 -13.04 9.93 16.08
N CYS A 34 -11.82 10.30 15.73
CA CYS A 34 -10.92 9.43 14.96
C CYS A 34 -10.36 8.32 15.88
N ARG A 35 -10.57 7.04 15.50
CA ARG A 35 -9.99 5.90 16.22
C ARG A 35 -8.82 5.27 15.47
N ARG A 36 -8.50 5.78 14.30
CA ARG A 36 -7.48 5.20 13.41
C ARG A 36 -6.11 5.82 13.62
N ALA A 37 -6.06 7.13 13.85
CA ALA A 37 -4.85 7.91 14.00
C ALA A 37 -4.83 8.59 15.36
N ASP A 38 -3.64 8.92 15.87
CA ASP A 38 -3.48 9.80 17.02
C ASP A 38 -4.02 11.21 16.72
N ASP A 39 -4.29 11.97 17.76
CA ASP A 39 -4.89 13.30 17.65
C ASP A 39 -3.99 14.29 16.88
N THR A 40 -2.66 14.14 17.00
CA THR A 40 -1.69 14.99 16.32
C THR A 40 -1.78 14.78 14.80
N LEU A 41 -1.68 13.54 14.37
CA LEU A 41 -1.82 13.17 12.96
C LEU A 41 -3.22 13.53 12.44
N TYR A 42 -4.27 13.19 13.19
CA TYR A 42 -5.65 13.50 12.79
C TYR A 42 -5.87 14.98 12.52
N ASN A 43 -5.40 15.86 13.42
CA ASN A 43 -5.54 17.31 13.25
C ASN A 43 -4.73 17.84 12.06
N LEU A 44 -3.54 17.28 11.82
CA LEU A 44 -2.69 17.65 10.69
C LEU A 44 -3.33 17.29 9.35
N ILE A 45 -3.91 16.09 9.24
CA ILE A 45 -4.44 15.56 7.97
C ILE A 45 -5.93 15.82 7.75
N LYS A 46 -6.60 16.67 8.56
CA LYS A 46 -7.93 17.14 8.19
C LYS A 46 -7.90 17.65 6.77
N PHE A 47 -8.90 17.27 5.97
CA PHE A 47 -8.88 17.50 4.52
C PHE A 47 -8.57 18.94 4.13
N ASP A 48 -9.09 19.89 4.89
CA ASP A 48 -8.88 21.34 4.67
C ASP A 48 -7.43 21.78 5.02
N ASN A 49 -6.72 21.00 5.82
CA ASN A 49 -5.32 21.31 6.21
C ASN A 49 -4.30 20.71 5.23
N ILE A 50 -4.65 19.69 4.45
CA ILE A 50 -3.74 19.00 3.53
C ILE A 50 -2.96 19.94 2.59
N PRO A 51 -3.54 21.02 2.05
CA PRO A 51 -2.78 21.97 1.23
C PRO A 51 -1.57 22.59 1.93
N ASN A 52 -1.60 22.69 3.25
CA ASN A 52 -0.57 23.31 4.08
C ASN A 52 0.46 22.30 4.62
N VAL A 53 0.21 21.00 4.46
CA VAL A 53 1.09 19.93 4.96
C VAL A 53 2.36 19.85 4.10
N LYS A 54 3.51 19.93 4.76
CA LYS A 54 4.84 19.93 4.15
C LYS A 54 5.64 18.67 4.54
N PRO A 55 6.63 18.25 3.71
CA PRO A 55 7.55 17.18 4.10
C PRO A 55 8.21 17.41 5.47
N SER A 56 8.55 18.67 5.80
CA SER A 56 9.17 19.05 7.08
C SER A 56 8.30 18.81 8.32
N ASP A 57 7.00 18.55 8.16
CA ASP A 57 6.10 18.19 9.26
C ASP A 57 6.31 16.73 9.72
N PHE A 58 7.12 15.96 8.98
CA PHE A 58 7.43 14.55 9.19
C PHE A 58 8.95 14.32 9.25
N THR A 59 9.35 13.10 9.55
CA THR A 59 10.75 12.71 9.42
C THR A 59 11.15 12.61 7.96
N GLU A 60 12.11 13.42 7.52
CA GLU A 60 12.66 13.34 6.18
C GLU A 60 13.83 12.34 6.13
N THR A 61 13.93 11.56 5.05
CA THR A 61 14.96 10.54 4.87
C THR A 61 15.46 10.46 3.44
N ASN A 62 16.72 10.05 3.27
CA ASN A 62 17.32 9.71 1.97
C ASN A 62 17.58 8.19 1.85
N GLU A 63 17.10 7.39 2.81
CA GLU A 63 17.45 5.99 2.90
C GLU A 63 16.19 5.08 2.85
N TYR A 64 16.33 3.93 2.23
CA TYR A 64 15.28 2.89 2.17
C TYR A 64 15.28 2.02 3.44
N LYS A 65 15.30 2.62 4.65
CA LYS A 65 15.37 1.87 5.91
C LYS A 65 14.13 1.06 6.20
N ASN A 66 12.97 1.61 5.92
CA ASN A 66 11.69 0.99 6.24
C ASN A 66 11.41 -0.24 5.35
N ASN A 67 10.51 -1.09 5.81
CA ASN A 67 10.05 -2.25 5.04
C ASN A 67 8.74 -1.99 4.29
N ILE A 68 8.12 -0.83 4.52
CA ILE A 68 6.89 -0.43 3.85
C ILE A 68 7.13 0.91 3.17
N HIS A 69 6.76 0.99 1.90
CA HIS A 69 6.89 2.20 1.10
C HIS A 69 5.60 2.46 0.32
N ILE A 70 5.18 3.73 0.26
CA ILE A 70 4.07 4.21 -0.57
C ILE A 70 4.63 5.11 -1.65
N CYS A 71 4.30 4.82 -2.93
CA CYS A 71 4.81 5.54 -4.09
C CYS A 71 3.66 6.14 -4.91
N TYR A 72 3.97 7.17 -5.69
CA TYR A 72 3.03 7.69 -6.68
C TYR A 72 2.99 6.80 -7.93
N THR A 73 4.16 6.45 -8.48
CA THR A 73 4.26 5.70 -9.74
C THR A 73 4.53 4.20 -9.55
N ASN A 74 4.08 3.38 -10.52
CA ASN A 74 4.45 1.98 -10.60
C ASN A 74 5.95 1.79 -10.81
N LEU A 75 6.59 2.69 -11.57
CA LEU A 75 8.03 2.62 -11.82
C LEU A 75 8.81 2.70 -10.50
N LYS A 76 8.48 3.68 -9.64
CA LYS A 76 9.12 3.83 -8.33
C LYS A 76 8.82 2.66 -7.41
N ARG A 77 7.62 2.13 -7.44
CA ARG A 77 7.23 0.91 -6.72
C ARG A 77 8.11 -0.29 -7.13
N MET A 78 8.30 -0.50 -8.43
CA MET A 78 9.12 -1.60 -8.96
C MET A 78 10.59 -1.45 -8.55
N GLU A 79 11.14 -0.24 -8.66
CA GLU A 79 12.50 0.09 -8.26
C GLU A 79 12.74 -0.28 -6.79
N ILE A 80 11.89 0.20 -5.88
CA ILE A 80 12.04 -0.05 -4.43
C ILE A 80 11.90 -1.54 -4.11
N ASN A 81 10.90 -2.19 -4.68
CA ASN A 81 10.71 -3.63 -4.50
C ASN A 81 11.96 -4.41 -4.93
N TYR A 82 12.56 -4.05 -6.07
CA TYR A 82 13.79 -4.69 -6.55
C TYR A 82 14.98 -4.46 -5.60
N ILE A 83 15.20 -3.22 -5.15
CA ILE A 83 16.25 -2.86 -4.19
C ILE A 83 16.10 -3.69 -2.92
N LYS A 84 14.92 -3.72 -2.32
CA LYS A 84 14.65 -4.43 -1.06
C LYS A 84 14.80 -5.95 -1.19
N MET A 85 14.33 -6.54 -2.30
CA MET A 85 14.55 -7.97 -2.57
C MET A 85 16.03 -8.30 -2.73
N LYS A 86 16.80 -7.45 -3.44
CA LYS A 86 18.23 -7.61 -3.63
C LYS A 86 19.00 -7.50 -2.31
N GLU A 87 18.65 -6.53 -1.46
CA GLU A 87 19.22 -6.39 -0.12
C GLU A 87 19.00 -7.65 0.73
N LEU A 88 17.77 -8.18 0.75
CA LEU A 88 17.45 -9.40 1.49
C LEU A 88 18.20 -10.61 0.94
N ASN A 89 18.30 -10.73 -0.40
CA ASN A 89 19.04 -11.82 -1.06
C ASN A 89 20.51 -11.80 -0.69
N ASN A 90 21.14 -10.63 -0.70
CA ASN A 90 22.55 -10.47 -0.34
C ASN A 90 22.81 -10.83 1.14
N LYS A 91 21.92 -10.41 2.06
CA LYS A 91 22.02 -10.75 3.50
C LYS A 91 21.92 -12.25 3.77
N LYS A 92 21.23 -13.00 2.93
CA LYS A 92 20.97 -14.44 3.16
C LYS A 92 22.05 -15.37 2.61
N HIS A 93 23.02 -14.86 1.86
CA HIS A 93 24.09 -15.65 1.23
C HIS A 93 23.56 -16.88 0.42
N ARG A 94 22.30 -16.85 0.00
CA ARG A 94 21.65 -17.89 -0.79
C ARG A 94 21.03 -17.26 -2.03
N LYS A 95 21.14 -17.97 -3.16
CA LYS A 95 20.52 -17.54 -4.40
C LYS A 95 18.99 -17.73 -4.28
N GLY A 96 18.25 -16.62 -4.25
CA GLY A 96 16.79 -16.64 -4.26
C GLY A 96 16.23 -17.17 -5.58
N LEU A 97 14.98 -17.61 -5.57
CA LEU A 97 14.25 -17.96 -6.79
C LEU A 97 14.03 -16.67 -7.62
N GLN A 98 14.52 -16.69 -8.86
CA GLN A 98 14.36 -15.58 -9.79
C GLN A 98 13.25 -15.92 -10.78
N LEU A 99 12.32 -15.00 -10.96
CA LEU A 99 11.25 -15.09 -11.96
C LEU A 99 11.20 -13.77 -12.73
N ASP A 100 11.05 -13.85 -14.05
CA ASP A 100 10.88 -12.69 -14.91
C ASP A 100 9.48 -12.09 -14.77
N GLY A 101 9.32 -10.80 -15.04
CA GLY A 101 8.01 -10.15 -15.07
C GLY A 101 7.14 -10.70 -16.21
N LEU A 102 5.83 -10.66 -16.01
CA LEU A 102 4.87 -11.06 -17.05
C LEU A 102 4.73 -9.93 -18.07
N SER A 103 5.05 -10.19 -19.33
CA SER A 103 5.07 -9.18 -20.40
C SER A 103 3.71 -8.56 -20.71
N TYR A 104 2.63 -9.23 -20.34
CA TYR A 104 1.25 -8.77 -20.55
C TYR A 104 0.62 -8.05 -19.34
N ASP A 105 1.37 -7.89 -18.25
CA ASP A 105 0.91 -7.20 -17.03
C ASP A 105 1.88 -6.10 -16.61
N ASP A 106 1.53 -4.86 -16.88
CA ASP A 106 2.34 -3.67 -16.57
C ASP A 106 2.65 -3.49 -15.07
N ARG A 107 1.91 -4.20 -14.20
CA ARG A 107 2.18 -4.20 -12.76
C ARG A 107 3.21 -5.25 -12.38
N SER A 108 3.42 -6.26 -13.23
CA SER A 108 4.39 -7.33 -12.99
C SER A 108 5.84 -6.79 -13.11
N GLN A 109 6.74 -7.42 -12.40
CA GLN A 109 8.18 -7.10 -12.43
C GLN A 109 9.00 -8.36 -12.21
N ALA A 110 10.26 -8.33 -12.61
CA ALA A 110 11.22 -9.36 -12.22
C ALA A 110 11.37 -9.40 -10.69
N VAL A 111 11.43 -10.60 -10.12
CA VAL A 111 11.47 -10.81 -8.68
C VAL A 111 12.63 -11.72 -8.26
N ILE A 112 13.14 -11.49 -7.05
CA ILE A 112 14.11 -12.33 -6.36
C ILE A 112 13.48 -12.78 -5.05
N LEU A 113 12.91 -13.97 -5.05
CA LEU A 113 12.13 -14.47 -3.94
C LEU A 113 12.98 -15.23 -2.95
N ASN A 114 12.87 -14.87 -1.69
CA ASN A 114 13.46 -15.54 -0.55
C ASN A 114 12.44 -15.68 0.57
N LYS A 115 12.68 -16.61 1.50
CA LYS A 115 11.90 -16.67 2.75
C LYS A 115 11.92 -15.32 3.45
N GLY A 116 10.74 -14.81 3.80
CA GLY A 116 10.52 -13.54 4.47
C GLY A 116 10.22 -12.36 3.55
N VAL A 117 10.30 -12.52 2.21
CA VAL A 117 9.84 -11.48 1.28
C VAL A 117 8.35 -11.25 1.50
N PRO A 118 7.93 -10.00 1.78
CA PRO A 118 6.51 -9.65 1.81
C PRO A 118 5.96 -9.63 0.39
N ILE A 119 4.74 -10.08 0.23
CA ILE A 119 4.02 -10.07 -1.04
C ILE A 119 2.59 -9.59 -0.83
N ILE A 120 1.99 -9.08 -1.90
CA ILE A 120 0.60 -8.59 -1.91
C ILE A 120 -0.13 -9.27 -3.06
N SER A 121 -1.33 -9.78 -2.79
CA SER A 121 -2.20 -10.30 -3.84
C SER A 121 -2.72 -9.15 -4.71
N LYS A 122 -2.76 -9.37 -6.03
CA LYS A 122 -3.33 -8.44 -7.02
C LYS A 122 -4.64 -8.94 -7.63
N VAL A 123 -5.18 -10.04 -7.09
CA VAL A 123 -6.40 -10.69 -7.58
C VAL A 123 -7.29 -11.11 -6.42
N ASN A 124 -8.57 -11.28 -6.72
CA ASN A 124 -9.46 -12.08 -5.90
C ASN A 124 -9.47 -13.50 -6.49
N ASN A 125 -9.19 -14.49 -5.66
CA ASN A 125 -9.29 -15.90 -6.04
C ASN A 125 -9.93 -16.66 -4.87
N GLU A 126 -11.23 -16.94 -5.03
CA GLU A 126 -12.06 -17.58 -4.00
C GLU A 126 -11.67 -19.05 -3.80
N ASP A 127 -11.21 -19.74 -4.85
CA ASP A 127 -10.85 -21.15 -4.80
C ASP A 127 -9.73 -21.43 -3.79
N ILE A 128 -8.77 -20.52 -3.71
CA ILE A 128 -7.66 -20.61 -2.74
C ILE A 128 -7.83 -19.65 -1.56
N GLY A 129 -8.89 -18.85 -1.54
CA GLY A 129 -9.23 -17.94 -0.43
C GLY A 129 -8.28 -16.76 -0.29
N ILE A 130 -7.81 -16.19 -1.38
CA ILE A 130 -6.99 -14.97 -1.39
C ILE A 130 -7.79 -13.78 -1.96
N PHE A 131 -7.57 -12.61 -1.39
CA PHE A 131 -8.27 -11.39 -1.77
C PHE A 131 -7.29 -10.31 -2.24
N ASN A 132 -7.74 -9.48 -3.17
CA ASN A 132 -6.95 -8.36 -3.68
C ASN A 132 -6.46 -7.44 -2.54
N ASN A 133 -5.20 -7.02 -2.62
CA ASN A 133 -4.49 -6.24 -1.60
C ASN A 133 -4.24 -6.98 -0.26
N GLN A 134 -4.53 -8.26 -0.16
CA GLN A 134 -4.17 -9.06 1.02
C GLN A 134 -2.65 -9.25 1.09
N ARG A 135 -2.09 -9.13 2.29
CA ARG A 135 -0.64 -9.24 2.53
C ARG A 135 -0.26 -10.62 3.02
N PHE A 136 0.88 -11.08 2.56
CA PHE A 136 1.47 -12.36 2.94
C PHE A 136 2.99 -12.23 3.08
N LYS A 137 3.61 -13.26 3.66
CA LYS A 137 5.09 -13.43 3.68
C LYS A 137 5.45 -14.81 3.13
N ILE A 138 6.50 -14.88 2.34
CA ILE A 138 7.03 -16.17 1.88
C ILE A 138 7.63 -16.92 3.06
N LYS A 139 7.15 -18.13 3.31
CA LYS A 139 7.61 -19.04 4.37
C LYS A 139 8.65 -20.03 3.87
N LYS A 140 8.38 -20.63 2.70
CA LYS A 140 9.22 -21.68 2.10
C LYS A 140 9.12 -21.59 0.59
N ILE A 141 10.18 -21.98 -0.09
CA ILE A 141 10.23 -22.14 -1.54
C ILE A 141 10.74 -23.55 -1.80
N ASP A 142 9.94 -24.34 -2.45
CA ASP A 142 10.26 -25.68 -2.91
C ASP A 142 10.45 -25.70 -4.45
N THR A 143 10.66 -26.86 -5.02
CA THR A 143 10.89 -27.03 -6.47
C THR A 143 9.68 -26.62 -7.32
N PHE A 144 8.46 -26.84 -6.82
CA PHE A 144 7.23 -26.61 -7.58
C PHE A 144 6.30 -25.58 -6.95
N TYR A 145 6.44 -25.32 -5.64
CA TYR A 145 5.50 -24.52 -4.87
C TYR A 145 6.22 -23.48 -4.01
N ILE A 146 5.54 -22.37 -3.78
CA ILE A 146 5.88 -21.33 -2.83
C ILE A 146 4.83 -21.37 -1.72
N THR A 147 5.26 -21.68 -0.49
CA THR A 147 4.39 -21.59 0.70
C THR A 147 4.41 -20.15 1.21
N ILE A 148 3.25 -19.54 1.32
CA ILE A 148 3.05 -18.18 1.84
C ILE A 148 2.21 -18.22 3.11
N GLU A 149 2.35 -17.22 3.97
CA GLU A 149 1.64 -17.08 5.24
C GLU A 149 0.96 -15.72 5.31
N ASP A 150 -0.31 -15.68 5.70
CA ASP A 150 -1.04 -14.45 5.97
C ASP A 150 -0.79 -13.92 7.41
N ASP A 151 -1.43 -12.80 7.76
CA ASP A 151 -1.32 -12.18 9.09
C ASP A 151 -1.96 -13.04 10.19
N PHE A 152 -2.88 -13.97 9.84
CA PHE A 152 -3.52 -14.92 10.76
C PHE A 152 -2.76 -16.25 10.89
N LYS A 153 -1.55 -16.35 10.31
CA LYS A 153 -0.71 -17.55 10.30
C LYS A 153 -1.25 -18.71 9.46
N LYS A 154 -2.27 -18.46 8.63
CA LYS A 154 -2.75 -19.45 7.69
C LYS A 154 -1.75 -19.59 6.53
N LEU A 155 -1.49 -20.84 6.14
CA LEU A 155 -0.55 -21.17 5.07
C LEU A 155 -1.32 -21.48 3.78
N TYR A 156 -0.70 -21.08 2.66
CA TYR A 156 -1.20 -21.33 1.33
C TYR A 156 -0.04 -21.82 0.46
N GLU A 157 -0.30 -22.79 -0.41
CA GLU A 157 0.68 -23.29 -1.38
C GLU A 157 0.32 -22.80 -2.78
N ILE A 158 1.25 -22.12 -3.42
CA ILE A 158 1.06 -21.50 -4.73
C ILE A 158 2.07 -22.12 -5.70
N GLY A 159 1.57 -22.63 -6.81
CA GLY A 159 2.46 -23.11 -7.89
C GLY A 159 3.36 -21.99 -8.41
N ILE A 160 4.63 -22.30 -8.66
CA ILE A 160 5.58 -21.30 -9.17
C ILE A 160 5.09 -20.61 -10.46
N PRO A 161 4.49 -21.31 -11.46
CA PRO A 161 3.99 -20.68 -12.67
C PRO A 161 2.85 -19.69 -12.46
N ASP A 162 2.11 -19.82 -11.36
CA ASP A 162 0.96 -18.97 -11.04
C ASP A 162 1.31 -17.82 -10.09
N PHE A 163 2.47 -17.90 -9.45
CA PHE A 163 2.86 -16.92 -8.43
C PHE A 163 2.74 -15.48 -8.92
N GLN A 164 3.35 -15.15 -10.06
CA GLN A 164 3.34 -13.78 -10.59
C GLN A 164 2.00 -13.38 -11.21
N LYS A 165 1.10 -14.31 -11.48
CA LYS A 165 -0.28 -14.02 -11.89
C LYS A 165 -1.08 -13.45 -10.70
N PHE A 166 -0.77 -13.91 -9.47
CA PHE A 166 -1.54 -13.60 -8.28
C PHE A 166 -0.87 -12.55 -7.37
N PHE A 167 0.47 -12.46 -7.38
CA PHE A 167 1.20 -11.66 -6.38
C PHE A 167 2.17 -10.65 -7.00
N LEU A 168 2.39 -9.59 -6.22
CA LEU A 168 3.45 -8.61 -6.40
C LEU A 168 4.33 -8.58 -5.15
N PRO A 169 5.62 -8.17 -5.24
CA PRO A 169 6.41 -7.86 -4.06
C PRO A 169 5.74 -6.78 -3.22
N GLY A 170 5.79 -6.92 -1.91
CA GLY A 170 5.01 -6.14 -0.95
C GLY A 170 5.81 -5.13 -0.13
N TYR A 171 7.05 -4.82 -0.48
CA TYR A 171 7.80 -3.74 0.18
C TYR A 171 7.28 -2.36 -0.21
N ALA A 172 6.93 -2.17 -1.47
CA ALA A 172 6.36 -0.93 -1.95
C ALA A 172 5.02 -1.15 -2.65
N THR A 173 4.11 -0.20 -2.47
CA THR A 173 2.80 -0.16 -3.11
C THR A 173 2.52 1.24 -3.64
N THR A 174 1.62 1.38 -4.62
CA THR A 174 1.17 2.72 -5.04
C THR A 174 0.17 3.29 -4.04
N THR A 175 0.05 4.62 -3.99
CA THR A 175 -0.93 5.29 -3.13
C THR A 175 -2.36 4.82 -3.41
N HIS A 176 -2.71 4.57 -4.68
CA HIS A 176 -4.01 4.02 -5.05
C HIS A 176 -4.24 2.63 -4.44
N SER A 177 -3.24 1.74 -4.57
CA SER A 177 -3.34 0.38 -4.00
C SER A 177 -3.26 0.36 -2.48
N ALA A 178 -2.69 1.39 -1.85
CA ALA A 178 -2.67 1.54 -0.40
C ALA A 178 -4.02 1.96 0.18
N GLN A 179 -5.00 2.33 -0.64
CA GLN A 179 -6.32 2.70 -0.17
C GLN A 179 -6.97 1.50 0.54
N GLY A 180 -7.48 1.74 1.75
CA GLY A 180 -8.02 0.67 2.62
C GLY A 180 -7.01 0.04 3.58
N MET A 181 -5.70 0.12 3.31
CA MET A 181 -4.66 -0.39 4.22
C MET A 181 -4.61 0.38 5.54
N SER A 182 -4.12 -0.28 6.57
CA SER A 182 -3.71 0.34 7.85
C SER A 182 -2.28 -0.07 8.15
N ILE A 183 -1.42 0.93 8.44
CA ILE A 183 0.01 0.74 8.69
C ILE A 183 0.29 1.11 10.13
N GLY A 184 0.76 0.13 10.91
CA GLY A 184 1.07 0.26 12.34
C GLY A 184 2.57 0.26 12.64
N GLU A 185 3.42 0.47 11.64
CA GLU A 185 4.87 0.51 11.72
C GLU A 185 5.44 1.62 10.83
N PRO A 186 6.70 2.03 11.01
CA PRO A 186 7.31 3.06 10.18
C PRO A 186 7.29 2.72 8.69
N TYR A 187 6.89 3.68 7.87
CA TYR A 187 6.87 3.58 6.41
C TYR A 187 7.35 4.88 5.75
N THR A 188 7.72 4.79 4.47
CA THR A 188 8.24 5.93 3.70
C THR A 188 7.32 6.27 2.54
N ILE A 189 6.98 7.54 2.40
CA ILE A 189 6.24 8.09 1.25
C ILE A 189 7.26 8.66 0.26
N HIS A 190 7.12 8.29 -1.01
CA HIS A 190 7.97 8.71 -2.12
C HIS A 190 7.21 9.60 -3.10
N GLU A 191 7.95 10.40 -3.85
CA GLU A 191 7.40 11.26 -4.91
C GLU A 191 6.32 12.22 -4.39
N TRP A 192 6.52 12.74 -3.17
CA TRP A 192 5.57 13.62 -2.48
C TRP A 192 5.07 14.78 -3.34
N ASP A 193 5.97 15.45 -4.07
CA ASP A 193 5.65 16.65 -4.86
C ASP A 193 4.79 16.33 -6.10
N ARG A 194 4.77 15.06 -6.52
CA ARG A 194 3.95 14.59 -7.63
C ARG A 194 2.52 14.21 -7.23
N MET A 195 2.27 14.09 -5.92
CA MET A 195 0.96 13.73 -5.39
C MET A 195 0.07 14.96 -5.28
N ASP A 196 -1.17 14.84 -5.72
CA ASP A 196 -2.21 15.81 -5.40
C ASP A 196 -2.64 15.70 -3.92
N GLN A 197 -3.49 16.63 -3.49
CA GLN A 197 -3.97 16.69 -2.11
C GLN A 197 -4.69 15.41 -1.66
N ARG A 198 -5.45 14.77 -2.57
CA ARG A 198 -6.20 13.54 -2.27
C ARG A 198 -5.25 12.37 -2.06
N LEU A 199 -4.24 12.25 -2.91
CA LEU A 199 -3.21 11.21 -2.77
C LEU A 199 -2.37 11.41 -1.52
N LYS A 200 -1.99 12.65 -1.20
CA LYS A 200 -1.32 12.98 0.06
C LYS A 200 -2.16 12.55 1.26
N TYR A 201 -3.44 12.91 1.27
CA TYR A 201 -4.36 12.46 2.30
C TYR A 201 -4.44 10.93 2.39
N VAL A 202 -4.58 10.23 1.26
CA VAL A 202 -4.60 8.76 1.25
C VAL A 202 -3.33 8.20 1.85
N ALA A 203 -2.15 8.67 1.43
CA ALA A 203 -0.86 8.17 1.92
C ALA A 203 -0.69 8.40 3.43
N LEU A 204 -1.00 9.60 3.93
CA LEU A 204 -0.87 9.97 5.34
C LEU A 204 -1.88 9.25 6.22
N SER A 205 -3.13 9.14 5.78
CA SER A 205 -4.21 8.49 6.55
C SER A 205 -4.06 6.97 6.67
N ARG A 206 -3.00 6.37 6.13
CA ARG A 206 -2.67 4.95 6.36
C ARG A 206 -2.06 4.73 7.74
N SER A 207 -1.39 5.74 8.30
CA SER A 207 -0.69 5.67 9.57
C SER A 207 -1.62 5.69 10.78
N ARG A 208 -1.15 5.08 11.87
CA ARG A 208 -1.72 5.23 13.21
C ARG A 208 -1.09 6.35 14.01
N SER A 209 0.16 6.72 13.70
CA SER A 209 0.90 7.79 14.37
C SER A 209 1.71 8.62 13.39
N ILE A 210 1.87 9.90 13.68
CA ILE A 210 2.73 10.80 12.91
C ILE A 210 4.18 10.32 12.89
N GLU A 211 4.67 9.72 13.96
CA GLU A 211 6.04 9.20 14.09
C GLU A 211 6.38 8.07 13.11
N TYR A 212 5.36 7.38 12.58
CA TYR A 212 5.57 6.31 11.61
C TYR A 212 5.76 6.82 10.18
N ILE A 213 5.53 8.11 9.94
CA ILE A 213 5.57 8.69 8.60
C ILE A 213 6.96 9.25 8.31
N ASN A 214 7.59 8.73 7.27
CA ASN A 214 8.82 9.27 6.72
C ASN A 214 8.56 9.75 5.29
N ILE A 215 9.15 10.89 4.92
CA ILE A 215 9.08 11.42 3.55
C ILE A 215 10.46 11.29 2.91
N MET A 216 10.52 10.67 1.72
CA MET A 216 11.75 10.58 0.93
C MET A 216 12.05 11.94 0.28
N LYS A 217 13.28 12.43 0.47
CA LYS A 217 13.82 13.62 -0.22
C LYS A 217 14.15 13.33 -1.68
#